data_9f3261a92a8650334f768a0d8e238c91
#
_entry.id   9f3261a92a8650334f768a0d8e238c91
#
_cell.length_a   1.000
_cell.length_b   1.000
_cell.length_c   1.000
_cell.angle_alpha   90.00
_cell.angle_beta   90.00
_cell.angle_gamma   90.00
#
_symmetry.space_group_name_H-M   'P 1'
#
loop_
_entity.id
_entity.type
_entity.pdbx_description
1 polymer ?
#
loop_
_entity_poly.entity_id
_entity_poly.type
_entity_poly.pdbx_seq_one_letter_code
_entity_poly.pdbx_strand_id
1 'polypeptide(L)'
;MRAKRPPGSKAANQTGRKRTRWVVAALLLAVVVVAVAVTLTRGVSWRDQVSVTRAILSAEDSLTLVVNTCGGEPAIDLLREQNETVEVAVVSTRTFGGPGGEDCLDGVEVQLRAPLGDRNLVDATTGDDLAVDAG
;
A
#
# COMPACT_ATOMS: atom_id res chain seq x y z
N MET A 1 -50.11 -36.33 -55.32
CA MET A 1 -49.38 -35.01 -55.27
C MET A 1 -48.56 -34.92 -54.00
N ARG A 2 -47.21 -35.00 -54.08
CA ARG A 2 -46.28 -34.95 -52.97
C ARG A 2 -45.68 -33.53 -52.90
N ALA A 3 -45.98 -32.78 -51.84
CA ALA A 3 -45.39 -31.46 -51.62
C ALA A 3 -43.93 -31.59 -51.17
N LYS A 4 -43.01 -30.94 -51.89
CA LYS A 4 -41.58 -30.91 -51.69
C LYS A 4 -41.28 -29.82 -50.56
N ARG A 5 -40.78 -30.24 -49.41
CA ARG A 5 -40.35 -29.30 -48.37
C ARG A 5 -39.07 -28.57 -48.78
N PRO A 6 -38.95 -27.25 -48.57
CA PRO A 6 -37.72 -26.54 -48.83
C PRO A 6 -36.63 -26.88 -47.81
N PRO A 7 -35.33 -26.86 -48.20
CA PRO A 7 -34.23 -27.11 -47.27
C PRO A 7 -34.05 -25.92 -46.35
N GLY A 8 -34.10 -26.20 -45.05
CA GLY A 8 -33.97 -25.20 -43.98
C GLY A 8 -32.56 -24.59 -43.92
N SER A 9 -32.52 -23.28 -43.90
CA SER A 9 -31.32 -22.45 -43.76
C SER A 9 -30.75 -22.53 -42.33
N LYS A 10 -29.82 -23.48 -42.09
CA LYS A 10 -29.07 -23.58 -40.79
C LYS A 10 -27.66 -22.98 -40.85
N ALA A 11 -27.25 -22.35 -41.94
CA ALA A 11 -25.87 -21.92 -42.15
C ALA A 11 -25.55 -20.49 -41.69
N ALA A 12 -26.54 -19.65 -41.37
CA ALA A 12 -26.32 -18.22 -41.12
C ALA A 12 -25.88 -17.87 -39.70
N ASN A 13 -25.95 -18.79 -38.71
CA ASN A 13 -25.78 -18.44 -37.30
C ASN A 13 -24.38 -18.79 -36.72
N GLN A 14 -23.51 -19.46 -37.47
CA GLN A 14 -22.18 -19.83 -36.96
C GLN A 14 -21.12 -18.74 -37.17
N THR A 15 -21.24 -17.88 -38.15
CA THR A 15 -20.28 -16.80 -38.45
C THR A 15 -20.37 -15.65 -37.42
N GLY A 16 -21.55 -15.34 -36.91
CA GLY A 16 -21.75 -14.31 -35.89
C GLY A 16 -21.09 -14.68 -34.56
N ARG A 17 -21.22 -15.94 -34.14
CA ARG A 17 -20.67 -16.43 -32.85
C ARG A 17 -19.14 -16.45 -32.83
N LYS A 18 -18.48 -16.70 -33.96
CA LYS A 18 -17.01 -16.67 -34.06
C LYS A 18 -16.48 -15.24 -34.00
N ARG A 19 -17.11 -14.29 -34.68
CA ARG A 19 -16.72 -12.86 -34.65
C ARG A 19 -16.86 -12.27 -33.26
N THR A 20 -17.95 -12.55 -32.54
CA THR A 20 -18.15 -12.07 -31.18
C THR A 20 -17.08 -12.62 -30.22
N ARG A 21 -16.68 -13.88 -30.34
CA ARG A 21 -15.59 -14.47 -29.53
C ARG A 21 -14.25 -13.81 -29.79
N TRP A 22 -13.91 -13.48 -31.02
CA TRP A 22 -12.68 -12.78 -31.38
C TRP A 22 -12.67 -11.34 -30.86
N VAL A 23 -13.79 -10.64 -30.90
CA VAL A 23 -13.90 -9.27 -30.35
C VAL A 23 -13.76 -9.28 -28.86
N VAL A 24 -14.38 -10.22 -28.15
CA VAL A 24 -14.24 -10.36 -26.68
C VAL A 24 -12.80 -10.71 -26.31
N ALA A 25 -12.15 -11.63 -27.01
CA ALA A 25 -10.76 -11.98 -26.76
C ALA A 25 -9.81 -10.79 -27.00
N ALA A 26 -10.03 -10.01 -28.05
CA ALA A 26 -9.23 -8.80 -28.33
C ALA A 26 -9.41 -7.72 -27.25
N LEU A 27 -10.65 -7.51 -26.76
CA LEU A 27 -10.93 -6.59 -25.66
C LEU A 27 -10.25 -7.03 -24.36
N LEU A 28 -10.32 -8.30 -24.01
CA LEU A 28 -9.64 -8.83 -22.81
C LEU A 28 -8.12 -8.67 -22.92
N LEU A 29 -7.55 -8.95 -24.08
CA LEU A 29 -6.11 -8.75 -24.31
C LEU A 29 -5.73 -7.27 -24.16
N ALA A 30 -6.51 -6.36 -24.71
CA ALA A 30 -6.28 -4.92 -24.59
C ALA A 30 -6.33 -4.46 -23.12
N VAL A 31 -7.29 -4.94 -22.34
CA VAL A 31 -7.39 -4.64 -20.90
C VAL A 31 -6.16 -5.15 -20.14
N VAL A 32 -5.70 -6.38 -20.43
CA VAL A 32 -4.49 -6.94 -19.80
C VAL A 32 -3.26 -6.12 -20.15
N VAL A 33 -3.08 -5.75 -21.42
CA VAL A 33 -1.94 -4.93 -21.86
C VAL A 33 -1.95 -3.56 -21.18
N VAL A 34 -3.11 -2.91 -21.10
CA VAL A 34 -3.24 -1.62 -20.40
C VAL A 34 -2.95 -1.78 -18.90
N ALA A 35 -3.47 -2.82 -18.25
CA ALA A 35 -3.18 -3.09 -16.84
C ALA A 35 -1.68 -3.31 -16.60
N VAL A 36 -1.02 -4.11 -17.42
CA VAL A 36 0.43 -4.34 -17.35
C VAL A 36 1.21 -3.04 -17.59
N ALA A 37 0.83 -2.25 -18.59
CA ALA A 37 1.49 -0.96 -18.85
C ALA A 37 1.33 0.00 -17.68
N VAL A 38 0.15 0.08 -17.06
CA VAL A 38 -0.09 0.93 -15.87
C VAL A 38 0.74 0.46 -14.68
N THR A 39 0.83 -0.85 -14.42
CA THR A 39 1.65 -1.39 -13.32
C THR A 39 3.15 -1.16 -13.54
N LEU A 40 3.62 -1.26 -14.78
CA LEU A 40 5.02 -1.00 -15.12
C LEU A 40 5.40 0.48 -15.02
N THR A 41 4.45 1.40 -15.27
CA THR A 41 4.73 2.85 -15.26
C THR A 41 4.49 3.51 -13.90
N ARG A 42 3.52 3.01 -13.12
CA ARG A 42 3.16 3.59 -11.82
C ARG A 42 3.70 2.81 -10.63
N GLY A 43 4.14 1.57 -10.85
CA GLY A 43 4.50 0.64 -9.80
C GLY A 43 3.26 0.15 -9.02
N VAL A 44 3.48 -0.81 -8.14
CA VAL A 44 2.50 -1.25 -7.15
C VAL A 44 3.02 -0.83 -5.80
N SER A 45 2.30 0.03 -5.10
CA SER A 45 2.64 0.44 -3.74
C SER A 45 1.71 -0.23 -2.74
N TRP A 46 2.27 -0.61 -1.61
CA TRP A 46 1.54 -1.14 -0.46
C TRP A 46 2.03 -0.50 0.82
N ARG A 47 1.20 -0.54 1.84
CA ARG A 47 1.52 -0.03 3.16
C ARG A 47 1.60 -1.18 4.15
N ASP A 48 2.69 -1.20 4.91
CA ASP A 48 2.92 -2.14 6.00
C ASP A 48 3.13 -1.36 7.29
N GLN A 49 2.61 -1.87 8.41
CA GLN A 49 2.96 -1.35 9.72
C GLN A 49 4.39 -1.75 10.05
N VAL A 50 5.15 -0.81 10.58
CA VAL A 50 6.53 -1.02 11.00
C VAL A 50 6.69 -0.66 12.47
N SER A 51 7.41 -1.50 13.21
CA SER A 51 7.70 -1.24 14.61
C SER A 51 8.75 -0.13 14.76
N VAL A 52 8.61 0.66 15.81
CA VAL A 52 9.59 1.67 16.19
C VAL A 52 10.77 1.00 16.89
N THR A 53 11.97 1.20 16.35
CA THR A 53 13.19 0.62 16.93
C THR A 53 13.75 1.47 18.05
N ARG A 54 13.62 2.81 17.94
CA ARG A 54 14.14 3.79 18.88
C ARG A 54 13.33 5.07 18.80
N ALA A 55 13.22 5.78 19.92
CA ALA A 55 12.67 7.13 19.97
C ALA A 55 13.73 8.09 20.53
N ILE A 56 13.87 9.25 19.91
CA ILE A 56 14.82 10.29 20.32
C ILE A 56 14.02 11.56 20.59
N LEU A 57 14.21 12.15 21.76
CA LEU A 57 13.59 13.42 22.14
C LEU A 57 14.41 14.56 21.51
N SER A 58 13.92 15.13 20.42
CA SER A 58 14.58 16.22 19.70
C SER A 58 14.30 17.60 20.35
N ALA A 59 13.11 17.75 20.97
CA ALA A 59 12.70 18.88 21.78
C ALA A 59 11.67 18.39 22.82
N GLU A 60 11.26 19.23 23.77
CA GLU A 60 10.31 18.85 24.83
C GLU A 60 8.99 18.25 24.28
N ASP A 61 8.58 18.69 23.10
CA ASP A 61 7.35 18.29 22.40
C ASP A 61 7.60 17.69 21.03
N SER A 62 8.85 17.35 20.69
CA SER A 62 9.21 16.79 19.38
C SER A 62 10.01 15.50 19.56
N LEU A 63 9.58 14.45 18.88
CA LEU A 63 10.22 13.15 18.87
C LEU A 63 10.67 12.78 17.45
N THR A 64 11.83 12.15 17.35
CA THR A 64 12.26 11.44 16.15
C THR A 64 12.13 9.94 16.39
N LEU A 65 11.23 9.29 15.69
CA LEU A 65 11.04 7.84 15.72
C LEU A 65 11.92 7.19 14.66
N VAL A 66 12.79 6.28 15.08
CA VAL A 66 13.64 5.51 14.17
C VAL A 66 12.95 4.19 13.87
N VAL A 67 12.76 3.92 12.59
CA VAL A 67 12.09 2.72 12.09
C VAL A 67 12.93 2.03 11.02
N ASN A 68 12.71 0.73 10.83
CA ASN A 68 13.40 -0.04 9.79
C ASN A 68 12.48 -0.22 8.59
N THR A 69 12.65 0.59 7.54
CA THR A 69 11.79 0.54 6.34
C THR A 69 12.47 -0.05 5.12
N CYS A 70 13.82 -0.12 5.08
CA CYS A 70 14.59 -0.66 3.95
C CYS A 70 14.13 -0.11 2.60
N GLY A 71 14.09 1.21 2.46
CA GLY A 71 13.70 1.90 1.23
C GLY A 71 12.19 2.14 1.06
N GLY A 72 11.42 1.99 2.13
CA GLY A 72 10.05 2.48 2.19
C GLY A 72 9.98 3.93 2.67
N GLU A 73 8.87 4.61 2.42
CA GLU A 73 8.59 5.94 2.94
C GLU A 73 7.81 5.80 4.25
N PRO A 74 8.42 6.09 5.42
CA PRO A 74 7.73 6.02 6.70
C PRO A 74 6.83 7.24 6.92
N ALA A 75 5.69 7.00 7.54
CA ALA A 75 4.76 8.05 7.93
C ALA A 75 4.04 7.67 9.23
N ILE A 76 3.62 8.66 10.00
CA ILE A 76 2.81 8.43 11.19
C ILE A 76 1.39 8.01 10.76
N ASP A 77 0.96 6.85 11.23
CA ASP A 77 -0.39 6.32 11.02
C ASP A 77 -1.30 6.63 12.22
N LEU A 78 -0.75 6.54 13.42
CA LEU A 78 -1.46 6.86 14.66
C LEU A 78 -0.58 7.71 15.57
N LEU A 79 -1.17 8.77 16.11
CA LEU A 79 -0.66 9.53 17.24
C LEU A 79 -1.83 9.76 18.20
N ARG A 80 -1.78 9.14 19.37
CA ARG A 80 -2.78 9.31 20.42
C ARG A 80 -2.10 9.74 21.69
N GLU A 81 -2.41 10.95 22.12
CA GLU A 81 -1.88 11.52 23.35
C GLU A 81 -2.91 11.40 24.48
N GLN A 82 -2.50 10.79 25.57
CA GLN A 82 -3.26 10.66 26.81
C GLN A 82 -2.47 11.28 27.97
N ASN A 83 -3.08 11.33 29.16
CA ASN A 83 -2.45 11.96 30.30
C ASN A 83 -1.16 11.25 30.75
N GLU A 84 -1.09 9.94 30.65
CA GLU A 84 0.02 9.11 31.13
C GLU A 84 0.78 8.41 29.98
N THR A 85 0.19 8.37 28.78
CA THR A 85 0.75 7.63 27.64
C THR A 85 0.65 8.41 26.34
N VAL A 86 1.63 8.21 25.48
CA VAL A 86 1.61 8.62 24.07
C VAL A 86 1.74 7.37 23.22
N GLU A 87 0.72 7.03 22.46
CA GLU A 87 0.72 5.89 21.55
C GLU A 87 1.06 6.37 20.15
N VAL A 88 2.02 5.71 19.51
CA VAL A 88 2.43 5.99 18.14
C VAL A 88 2.40 4.73 17.30
N ALA A 89 1.98 4.85 16.04
CA ALA A 89 2.15 3.80 15.05
C ALA A 89 2.71 4.39 13.77
N VAL A 90 3.61 3.67 13.14
CA VAL A 90 4.26 4.06 11.90
C VAL A 90 3.92 3.06 10.80
N VAL A 91 3.60 3.56 9.62
CA VAL A 91 3.45 2.77 8.41
C VAL A 91 4.58 3.11 7.45
N SER A 92 5.02 2.13 6.69
CA SER A 92 5.95 2.31 5.59
C SER A 92 5.24 2.04 4.26
N THR A 93 5.34 2.96 3.33
CA THR A 93 4.86 2.75 1.96
C THR A 93 6.01 2.27 1.10
N ARG A 94 5.86 1.08 0.52
CA ARG A 94 6.84 0.51 -0.42
C ARG A 94 6.27 0.48 -1.83
N THR A 95 7.12 0.74 -2.82
CA THR A 95 6.74 0.67 -4.23
C THR A 95 7.59 -0.39 -4.93
N PHE A 96 6.95 -1.36 -5.56
CA PHE A 96 7.66 -2.35 -6.36
C PHE A 96 8.32 -1.69 -7.57
N GLY A 97 9.64 -1.90 -7.74
CA GLY A 97 10.43 -1.28 -8.81
C GLY A 97 10.91 0.14 -8.52
N GLY A 98 10.65 0.67 -7.31
CA GLY A 98 11.25 1.92 -6.84
C GLY A 98 12.73 1.76 -6.51
N PRO A 99 13.47 2.87 -6.32
CA PRO A 99 14.85 2.82 -5.86
C PRO A 99 14.88 2.15 -4.47
N GLY A 100 15.53 0.99 -4.38
CA GLY A 100 15.83 0.38 -3.10
C GLY A 100 16.86 1.23 -2.37
N GLY A 101 16.56 1.69 -1.16
CA GLY A 101 17.56 2.32 -0.30
C GLY A 101 18.48 1.25 0.30
N GLU A 102 19.79 1.51 0.32
CA GLU A 102 20.75 0.67 1.05
C GLU A 102 20.60 0.87 2.57
N ASP A 103 20.12 2.03 3.00
CA ASP A 103 19.83 2.32 4.39
C ASP A 103 18.44 1.83 4.78
N CYS A 104 18.41 1.02 5.83
CA CYS A 104 17.18 0.46 6.37
C CYS A 104 16.63 1.26 7.56
N LEU A 105 17.39 2.22 8.09
CA LEU A 105 16.98 3.05 9.23
C LEU A 105 16.53 4.41 8.74
N ASP A 106 15.25 4.71 8.98
CA ASP A 106 14.64 5.99 8.63
C ASP A 106 14.11 6.68 9.88
N GLY A 107 14.16 8.01 9.90
CA GLY A 107 13.64 8.85 10.96
C GLY A 107 12.30 9.48 10.58
N VAL A 108 11.33 9.45 11.47
CA VAL A 108 10.06 10.15 11.33
C VAL A 108 9.90 11.13 12.47
N GLU A 109 9.73 12.41 12.15
CA GLU A 109 9.46 13.43 13.15
C GLU A 109 7.99 13.43 13.57
N VAL A 110 7.77 13.53 14.87
CA VAL A 110 6.45 13.60 15.51
C VAL A 110 6.39 14.83 16.39
N GLN A 111 5.45 15.71 16.10
CA GLN A 111 5.15 16.86 16.93
C GLN A 111 4.02 16.53 17.89
N LEU A 112 4.27 16.60 19.19
CA LEU A 112 3.28 16.41 20.24
C LEU A 112 2.55 17.73 20.51
N ARG A 113 1.33 17.63 21.02
CA ARG A 113 0.53 18.79 21.46
C ARG A 113 1.00 19.35 22.82
N ALA A 114 1.65 18.51 23.62
CA ALA A 114 2.21 18.85 24.90
C ALA A 114 3.56 18.15 25.11
N PRO A 115 4.47 18.70 25.94
CA PRO A 115 5.73 18.03 26.25
C PRO A 115 5.55 16.58 26.65
N LEU A 116 6.47 15.71 26.23
CA LEU A 116 6.41 14.29 26.61
C LEU A 116 6.43 14.12 28.13
N GLY A 117 7.31 14.85 28.83
CA GLY A 117 7.42 14.79 30.29
C GLY A 117 7.63 13.37 30.81
N ASP A 118 6.84 13.00 31.82
CA ASP A 118 6.87 11.67 32.43
C ASP A 118 5.93 10.66 31.77
N ARG A 119 5.33 11.00 30.60
CA ARG A 119 4.43 10.10 29.88
C ARG A 119 5.20 8.95 29.25
N ASN A 120 4.65 7.75 29.30
CA ASN A 120 5.19 6.60 28.62
C ASN A 120 4.91 6.70 27.11
N LEU A 121 5.93 6.46 26.31
CA LEU A 121 5.78 6.34 24.86
C LEU A 121 5.59 4.86 24.50
N VAL A 122 4.52 4.53 23.76
CA VAL A 122 4.14 3.15 23.43
C VAL A 122 4.06 2.98 21.91
N ASP A 123 4.69 1.94 21.39
CA ASP A 123 4.46 1.51 20.01
C ASP A 123 3.10 0.80 19.92
N ALA A 124 2.11 1.44 19.31
CA ALA A 124 0.77 0.88 19.16
C ALA A 124 0.73 -0.36 18.23
N THR A 125 1.79 -0.60 17.45
CA THR A 125 1.89 -1.77 16.57
C THR A 125 2.23 -3.03 17.36
N THR A 126 3.13 -2.92 18.36
CA THR A 126 3.58 -4.05 19.16
C THR A 126 2.99 -4.05 20.58
N GLY A 127 2.59 -2.89 21.08
CA GLY A 127 2.16 -2.67 22.46
C GLY A 127 3.31 -2.51 23.45
N ASP A 128 4.55 -2.38 22.96
CA ASP A 128 5.73 -2.26 23.79
C ASP A 128 5.99 -0.80 24.19
N ASP A 129 6.50 -0.61 25.42
CA ASP A 129 7.02 0.68 25.87
C ASP A 129 8.34 0.99 25.13
N LEU A 130 8.43 2.19 24.60
CA LEU A 130 9.60 2.68 23.89
C LEU A 130 10.52 3.46 24.84
N ALA A 131 11.79 3.07 24.88
CA ALA A 131 12.81 3.88 25.52
C ALA A 131 13.03 5.17 24.71
N VAL A 132 13.07 6.30 25.40
CA VAL A 132 13.30 7.61 24.79
C VAL A 132 14.71 8.06 25.15
N ASP A 133 15.54 8.23 24.15
CA ASP A 133 16.89 8.76 24.29
C ASP A 133 16.85 10.31 24.24
N ALA A 134 17.66 10.98 25.04
CA ALA A 134 17.85 12.41 24.91
C ALA A 134 18.70 12.70 23.67
N GLY A 135 18.22 13.58 22.81
CA GLY A 135 18.93 14.02 21.60
C GLY A 135 20.03 15.05 21.86
#